data_8395ae9991fec5bbe898d0208875fc67
#
_entry.id   8395ae9991fec5bbe898d0208875fc67
#
_cell.length_a   1.000
_cell.length_b   1.000
_cell.length_c   1.000
_cell.angle_alpha   90.00
_cell.angle_beta   90.00
_cell.angle_gamma   90.00
#
_symmetry.space_group_name_H-M   'P 1'
#
loop_
_entity.id
_entity.type
_entity.pdbx_description
1 polymer ?
#
loop_
_entity_poly.entity_id
_entity_poly.type
_entity_poly.pdbx_seq_one_letter_code
_entity_poly.pdbx_strand_id
1 'polypeptide(L)'
;MRGKDKRGSKRSKRLVLLSLAVVFIVFGLWFGTSNAYTFLKGYLLFKTGQVNAEDYQAKPDPEIQETIVEEQKDEAKPLYTKQPKKGENIGELIIPKLEATLPIFHGTAEEELEKGVGHYAGSVLPGEKNNSVLSGHRDTVFRKLGDVGKGDTLVVKTAAGEFTYKVRQVRIVDKDDRTVIVPKPRATLTVSTCYPFNYIGASPERYILVADLISIK
;
A
#
# COMPACT_ATOMS: atom_id res chain seq x y z
N MET A 1 22.25 72.98 9.00
CA MET A 1 20.98 72.52 8.45
C MET A 1 21.04 70.97 8.28
N ARG A 2 20.16 70.26 9.01
CA ARG A 2 19.65 68.88 8.83
C ARG A 2 20.61 67.77 8.40
N GLY A 3 21.24 67.14 9.38
CA GLY A 3 21.67 65.77 9.33
C GLY A 3 20.51 64.85 9.74
N LYS A 4 19.72 64.34 8.77
CA LYS A 4 18.59 63.45 9.00
C LYS A 4 19.03 61.98 9.14
N ASP A 5 18.80 61.45 10.33
CA ASP A 5 18.46 60.06 10.69
C ASP A 5 18.70 58.91 9.70
N LYS A 6 19.94 58.46 9.61
CA LYS A 6 20.27 57.17 9.04
C LYS A 6 20.20 56.01 10.03
N ARG A 7 19.95 56.28 11.33
CA ARG A 7 19.91 55.23 12.38
C ARG A 7 18.58 54.45 12.46
N GLY A 8 17.44 55.07 12.11
CA GLY A 8 16.12 54.42 12.15
C GLY A 8 15.94 53.32 11.10
N SER A 9 16.46 53.55 9.89
CA SER A 9 16.34 52.60 8.76
C SER A 9 17.08 51.26 8.99
N LYS A 10 18.21 51.25 9.69
CA LYS A 10 18.97 50.04 9.97
C LYS A 10 18.33 49.19 11.07
N ARG A 11 17.66 49.77 12.06
CA ARG A 11 16.92 49.06 13.10
C ARG A 11 15.66 48.37 12.55
N SER A 12 14.91 49.07 11.71
CA SER A 12 13.72 48.54 11.06
C SER A 12 14.05 47.33 10.15
N LYS A 13 15.12 47.41 9.35
CA LYS A 13 15.58 46.32 8.50
C LYS A 13 16.02 45.08 9.30
N ARG A 14 16.70 45.27 10.45
CA ARG A 14 17.08 44.17 11.33
C ARG A 14 15.86 43.50 11.98
N LEU A 15 14.86 44.26 12.39
CA LEU A 15 13.60 43.73 12.94
C LEU A 15 12.83 42.91 11.89
N VAL A 16 12.74 43.38 10.65
CA VAL A 16 12.12 42.65 9.54
C VAL A 16 12.88 41.36 9.24
N LEU A 17 14.22 41.36 9.22
CA LEU A 17 15.02 40.15 9.02
C LEU A 17 14.86 39.16 10.17
N LEU A 18 14.79 39.63 11.43
CA LEU A 18 14.53 38.75 12.57
C LEU A 18 13.14 38.15 12.55
N SER A 19 12.10 38.93 12.18
CA SER A 19 10.73 38.40 12.07
C SER A 19 10.62 37.36 10.93
N LEU A 20 11.27 37.58 9.79
CA LEU A 20 11.37 36.62 8.71
C LEU A 20 12.07 35.34 9.14
N ALA A 21 13.19 35.42 9.86
CA ALA A 21 13.90 34.26 10.38
C ALA A 21 13.04 33.46 11.35
N VAL A 22 12.30 34.12 12.25
CA VAL A 22 11.37 33.42 13.16
C VAL A 22 10.26 32.71 12.39
N VAL A 23 9.68 33.35 11.36
CA VAL A 23 8.66 32.72 10.50
C VAL A 23 9.21 31.48 9.80
N PHE A 24 10.43 31.54 9.26
CA PHE A 24 11.07 30.39 8.64
C PHE A 24 11.38 29.25 9.63
N ILE A 25 11.80 29.59 10.85
CA ILE A 25 12.04 28.58 11.89
C ILE A 25 10.71 27.89 12.29
N VAL A 26 9.65 28.65 12.53
CA VAL A 26 8.33 28.09 12.86
C VAL A 26 7.78 27.24 11.73
N PHE A 27 7.88 27.71 10.49
CA PHE A 27 7.47 26.96 9.31
C PHE A 27 8.30 25.69 9.14
N GLY A 28 9.62 25.75 9.31
CA GLY A 28 10.52 24.59 9.23
C GLY A 28 10.23 23.56 10.32
N LEU A 29 9.96 23.98 11.55
CA LEU A 29 9.56 23.11 12.65
C LEU A 29 8.19 22.46 12.37
N TRP A 30 7.21 23.22 11.91
CA TRP A 30 5.89 22.68 11.57
C TRP A 30 5.96 21.69 10.41
N PHE A 31 6.67 22.03 9.34
CA PHE A 31 6.88 21.16 8.18
C PHE A 31 7.66 19.89 8.55
N GLY A 32 8.72 20.04 9.35
CA GLY A 32 9.53 18.92 9.82
C GLY A 32 8.76 17.95 10.73
N THR A 33 7.98 18.48 11.68
CA THR A 33 7.17 17.64 12.58
C THR A 33 6.02 16.95 11.85
N SER A 34 5.36 17.63 10.92
CA SER A 34 4.27 17.05 10.11
C SER A 34 4.77 15.87 9.26
N ASN A 35 5.91 16.05 8.57
CA ASN A 35 6.51 14.97 7.76
C ASN A 35 7.08 13.83 8.62
N ALA A 36 7.71 14.15 9.77
CA ALA A 36 8.22 13.15 10.69
C ALA A 36 7.10 12.30 11.31
N TYR A 37 5.95 12.91 11.61
CA TYR A 37 4.79 12.19 12.13
C TYR A 37 4.24 11.18 11.11
N THR A 38 4.07 11.59 9.85
CA THR A 38 3.59 10.71 8.77
C THR A 38 4.56 9.54 8.55
N PHE A 39 5.86 9.84 8.54
CA PHE A 39 6.91 8.84 8.39
C PHE A 39 6.96 7.86 9.58
N LEU A 40 6.88 8.37 10.81
CA LEU A 40 6.88 7.55 12.03
C LEU A 40 5.65 6.67 12.12
N LYS A 41 4.46 7.21 11.76
CA LYS A 41 3.21 6.45 11.71
C LYS A 41 3.31 5.27 10.72
N GLY A 42 3.82 5.52 9.51
CA GLY A 42 4.03 4.46 8.52
C GLY A 42 5.05 3.43 8.96
N TYR A 43 6.14 3.86 9.60
CA TYR A 43 7.15 2.96 10.17
C TYR A 43 6.59 2.12 11.32
N LEU A 44 5.78 2.71 12.20
CA LEU A 44 5.11 1.98 13.28
C LEU A 44 4.10 0.97 12.74
N LEU A 45 3.28 1.32 11.74
CA LEU A 45 2.37 0.39 11.07
C LEU A 45 3.13 -0.81 10.47
N PHE A 46 4.30 -0.56 9.89
CA PHE A 46 5.17 -1.63 9.39
C PHE A 46 5.74 -2.49 10.53
N LYS A 47 6.15 -1.88 11.64
CA LYS A 47 6.83 -2.59 12.74
C LYS A 47 5.88 -3.28 13.72
N THR A 48 4.71 -2.69 14.00
CA THR A 48 3.70 -3.26 14.93
C THR A 48 2.82 -4.31 14.26
N GLY A 49 2.79 -4.36 12.91
CA GLY A 49 2.13 -5.41 12.13
C GLY A 49 2.97 -6.67 11.94
N GLN A 50 4.07 -6.83 12.66
CA GLN A 50 4.90 -8.04 12.57
C GLN A 50 4.15 -9.24 13.16
N VAL A 51 3.84 -10.20 12.30
CA VAL A 51 3.40 -11.55 12.69
C VAL A 51 4.64 -12.46 12.66
N ASN A 52 4.77 -13.36 13.63
CA ASN A 52 5.84 -14.34 13.64
C ASN A 52 5.76 -15.20 12.38
N ALA A 53 6.81 -15.14 11.56
CA ALA A 53 6.93 -15.88 10.30
C ALA A 53 6.85 -17.42 10.49
N GLU A 54 7.03 -17.90 11.70
CA GLU A 54 6.98 -19.33 12.04
C GLU A 54 5.61 -19.97 11.83
N ASP A 55 4.51 -19.19 11.91
CA ASP A 55 3.14 -19.71 11.70
C ASP A 55 2.78 -19.92 10.22
N TYR A 56 3.60 -19.46 9.27
CA TYR A 56 3.32 -19.48 7.83
C TYR A 56 4.30 -20.29 6.99
N GLN A 57 5.11 -21.19 7.60
CA GLN A 57 5.87 -22.17 6.85
C GLN A 57 4.90 -23.18 6.26
N ALA A 58 4.63 -23.08 4.96
CA ALA A 58 3.90 -24.09 4.22
C ALA A 58 4.65 -25.41 4.35
N LYS A 59 4.05 -26.40 5.02
CA LYS A 59 4.52 -27.80 4.92
C LYS A 59 4.55 -28.17 3.45
N PRO A 60 5.61 -28.82 2.95
CA PRO A 60 5.60 -29.34 1.60
C PRO A 60 4.51 -30.41 1.51
N ASP A 61 3.48 -30.15 0.70
CA ASP A 61 2.44 -31.12 0.40
C ASP A 61 2.97 -32.21 -0.53
N PRO A 62 2.61 -33.48 -0.26
CA PRO A 62 2.89 -34.57 -1.18
C PRO A 62 1.94 -34.51 -2.38
N GLU A 63 2.53 -34.66 -3.55
CA GLU A 63 1.92 -35.06 -4.83
C GLU A 63 0.58 -34.40 -5.24
N ILE A 64 0.69 -33.44 -6.14
CA ILE A 64 -0.45 -32.92 -6.90
C ILE A 64 -0.95 -34.03 -7.84
N GLN A 65 -2.00 -34.72 -7.44
CA GLN A 65 -2.83 -35.46 -8.39
C GLN A 65 -3.66 -34.44 -9.18
N GLU A 66 -3.40 -34.37 -10.48
CA GLU A 66 -4.28 -33.72 -11.45
C GLU A 66 -5.68 -34.33 -11.39
N THR A 67 -6.57 -33.72 -10.62
CA THR A 67 -7.99 -34.03 -10.75
C THR A 67 -8.59 -32.98 -11.70
N ILE A 68 -8.92 -33.45 -12.89
CA ILE A 68 -9.76 -32.72 -13.85
C ILE A 68 -11.10 -32.47 -13.15
N VAL A 69 -11.34 -31.25 -12.72
CA VAL A 69 -12.64 -30.86 -12.17
C VAL A 69 -13.54 -30.47 -13.33
N GLU A 70 -14.47 -31.35 -13.67
CA GLU A 70 -15.62 -31.07 -14.53
C GLU A 70 -16.33 -29.77 -14.05
N GLU A 71 -16.67 -28.96 -15.02
CA GLU A 71 -17.37 -27.69 -14.87
C GLU A 71 -18.81 -27.94 -14.38
N GLN A 72 -18.98 -28.15 -13.08
CA GLN A 72 -20.29 -28.09 -12.46
C GLN A 72 -20.63 -26.62 -12.22
N LYS A 73 -21.67 -26.17 -12.91
CA LYS A 73 -22.35 -24.88 -12.73
C LYS A 73 -23.11 -24.91 -11.40
N ASP A 74 -22.36 -24.87 -10.30
CA ASP A 74 -22.93 -24.59 -8.98
C ASP A 74 -23.29 -23.10 -8.90
N GLU A 75 -24.50 -22.80 -8.51
CA GLU A 75 -24.91 -21.45 -8.06
C GLU A 75 -24.15 -21.19 -6.75
N ALA A 76 -22.86 -20.86 -6.88
CA ALA A 76 -21.97 -20.63 -5.76
C ALA A 76 -22.50 -19.41 -4.98
N LYS A 77 -22.89 -19.67 -3.73
CA LYS A 77 -23.24 -18.63 -2.74
C LYS A 77 -22.19 -17.54 -2.82
N PRO A 78 -22.58 -16.26 -2.94
CA PRO A 78 -21.62 -15.17 -3.07
C PRO A 78 -20.65 -15.18 -1.88
N LEU A 79 -19.36 -15.06 -2.16
CA LEU A 79 -18.29 -15.13 -1.18
C LEU A 79 -18.45 -14.04 -0.10
N TYR A 80 -18.94 -12.87 -0.52
CA TYR A 80 -19.25 -11.75 0.35
C TYR A 80 -20.75 -11.46 0.33
N THR A 81 -21.36 -11.42 1.51
CA THR A 81 -22.80 -11.13 1.66
C THR A 81 -23.12 -9.64 1.53
N LYS A 82 -22.12 -8.77 1.66
CA LYS A 82 -22.28 -7.32 1.62
C LYS A 82 -21.05 -6.68 0.98
N GLN A 83 -21.29 -5.69 0.12
CA GLN A 83 -20.22 -4.84 -0.39
C GLN A 83 -19.75 -3.84 0.68
N PRO A 84 -18.43 -3.69 0.88
CA PRO A 84 -17.89 -2.76 1.85
C PRO A 84 -18.13 -1.31 1.44
N LYS A 85 -18.22 -0.44 2.43
CA LYS A 85 -18.30 1.01 2.23
C LYS A 85 -16.90 1.60 2.08
N LYS A 86 -16.79 2.74 1.39
CA LYS A 86 -15.54 3.50 1.30
C LYS A 86 -14.97 3.77 2.71
N GLY A 87 -13.67 3.52 2.90
CA GLY A 87 -12.98 3.68 4.17
C GLY A 87 -13.19 2.55 5.18
N GLU A 88 -14.03 1.56 4.89
CA GLU A 88 -14.24 0.39 5.75
C GLU A 88 -13.01 -0.52 5.73
N ASN A 89 -12.58 -1.01 6.91
CA ASN A 89 -11.56 -2.04 6.98
C ASN A 89 -12.16 -3.37 6.52
N ILE A 90 -11.57 -3.98 5.50
CA ILE A 90 -12.05 -5.23 4.91
C ILE A 90 -11.20 -6.45 5.27
N GLY A 91 -10.11 -6.23 6.03
CA GLY A 91 -9.21 -7.31 6.41
C GLY A 91 -7.75 -6.89 6.46
N GLU A 92 -6.86 -7.84 6.23
CA GLU A 92 -5.42 -7.69 6.36
C GLU A 92 -4.68 -8.34 5.19
N LEU A 93 -3.62 -7.69 4.72
CA LEU A 93 -2.62 -8.25 3.82
C LEU A 93 -1.41 -8.68 4.63
N ILE A 94 -1.10 -9.97 4.60
CA ILE A 94 0.09 -10.54 5.22
C ILE A 94 1.10 -10.84 4.12
N ILE A 95 2.33 -10.38 4.32
CA ILE A 95 3.47 -10.62 3.43
C ILE A 95 4.54 -11.36 4.24
N PRO A 96 4.55 -12.71 4.24
CA PRO A 96 5.44 -13.49 5.10
C PRO A 96 6.91 -13.15 4.94
N LYS A 97 7.36 -12.95 3.70
CA LYS A 97 8.76 -12.58 3.39
C LYS A 97 9.22 -11.27 4.04
N LEU A 98 8.30 -10.36 4.31
CA LEU A 98 8.58 -9.07 4.95
C LEU A 98 8.22 -9.08 6.44
N GLU A 99 7.68 -10.19 6.95
CA GLU A 99 7.12 -10.29 8.31
C GLU A 99 6.13 -9.16 8.60
N ALA A 100 5.29 -8.81 7.60
CA ALA A 100 4.40 -7.67 7.66
C ALA A 100 2.93 -8.09 7.58
N THR A 101 2.11 -7.52 8.46
CA THR A 101 0.65 -7.56 8.42
C THR A 101 0.12 -6.15 8.31
N LEU A 102 -0.64 -5.88 7.27
CA LEU A 102 -1.07 -4.54 6.87
C LEU A 102 -2.59 -4.50 6.75
N PRO A 103 -3.28 -3.56 7.42
CA PRO A 103 -4.72 -3.43 7.31
C PRO A 103 -5.12 -3.00 5.90
N ILE A 104 -6.24 -3.56 5.39
CA ILE A 104 -6.80 -3.22 4.08
C ILE A 104 -8.07 -2.40 4.27
N PHE A 105 -8.12 -1.24 3.62
CA PHE A 105 -9.30 -0.37 3.60
C PHE A 105 -9.91 -0.34 2.20
N HIS A 106 -11.25 -0.35 2.14
CA HIS A 106 -11.95 -0.24 0.86
C HIS A 106 -11.90 1.20 0.33
N GLY A 107 -11.29 1.39 -0.83
CA GLY A 107 -10.96 2.69 -1.43
C GLY A 107 -9.47 2.88 -1.61
N THR A 108 -9.09 3.80 -2.50
CA THR A 108 -7.69 4.14 -2.81
C THR A 108 -7.47 5.65 -2.85
N ALA A 109 -8.32 6.42 -2.17
CA ALA A 109 -8.07 7.84 -1.96
C ALA A 109 -7.01 8.02 -0.86
N GLU A 110 -6.45 9.22 -0.73
CA GLU A 110 -5.38 9.51 0.22
C GLU A 110 -5.75 9.11 1.65
N GLU A 111 -7.02 9.35 2.05
CA GLU A 111 -7.55 9.01 3.37
C GLU A 111 -7.45 7.51 3.72
N GLU A 112 -7.63 6.61 2.74
CA GLU A 112 -7.48 5.18 2.91
C GLU A 112 -5.99 4.78 2.89
N LEU A 113 -5.22 5.32 1.96
CA LEU A 113 -3.80 4.99 1.79
C LEU A 113 -2.93 5.46 2.95
N GLU A 114 -3.30 6.54 3.64
CA GLU A 114 -2.65 6.98 4.89
C GLU A 114 -2.86 5.99 6.05
N LYS A 115 -3.96 5.23 6.04
CA LYS A 115 -4.29 4.26 7.11
C LYS A 115 -3.67 2.89 6.89
N GLY A 116 -3.39 2.53 5.63
CA GLY A 116 -2.87 1.20 5.30
C GLY A 116 -2.85 0.91 3.81
N VAL A 117 -3.21 -0.31 3.46
CA VAL A 117 -3.38 -0.75 2.07
C VAL A 117 -4.79 -0.41 1.61
N GLY A 118 -4.92 0.20 0.45
CA GLY A 118 -6.21 0.52 -0.17
C GLY A 118 -6.65 -0.58 -1.15
N HIS A 119 -7.89 -1.04 -1.06
CA HIS A 119 -8.52 -1.88 -2.06
C HIS A 119 -9.19 -1.01 -3.12
N TYR A 120 -8.85 -1.19 -4.40
CA TYR A 120 -9.47 -0.44 -5.49
C TYR A 120 -10.94 -0.84 -5.65
N ALA A 121 -11.85 0.08 -5.36
CA ALA A 121 -13.30 -0.18 -5.35
C ALA A 121 -13.88 -0.62 -6.71
N GLY A 122 -13.20 -0.34 -7.82
CA GLY A 122 -13.57 -0.82 -9.16
C GLY A 122 -13.10 -2.24 -9.47
N SER A 123 -12.47 -2.95 -8.52
CA SER A 123 -12.05 -4.34 -8.63
C SER A 123 -12.90 -5.25 -7.74
N VAL A 124 -12.81 -6.57 -7.96
CA VAL A 124 -13.49 -7.55 -7.10
C VAL A 124 -12.81 -7.66 -5.73
N LEU A 125 -13.54 -8.14 -4.74
CA LEU A 125 -12.99 -8.41 -3.41
C LEU A 125 -12.02 -9.61 -3.45
N PRO A 126 -11.06 -9.69 -2.50
CA PRO A 126 -10.12 -10.81 -2.43
C PRO A 126 -10.84 -12.17 -2.39
N GLY A 127 -10.34 -13.14 -3.13
CA GLY A 127 -10.94 -14.49 -3.26
C GLY A 127 -11.93 -14.63 -4.40
N GLU A 128 -12.56 -13.56 -4.86
CA GLU A 128 -13.51 -13.62 -5.97
C GLU A 128 -12.81 -13.86 -7.32
N LYS A 129 -13.51 -14.54 -8.24
CA LYS A 129 -13.02 -14.76 -9.61
C LYS A 129 -12.95 -13.41 -10.32
N ASN A 130 -11.81 -12.95 -10.65
CA ASN A 130 -11.37 -11.79 -11.39
C ASN A 130 -10.13 -11.17 -10.73
N ASN A 131 -9.82 -9.90 -11.00
CA ASN A 131 -8.67 -9.17 -10.50
C ASN A 131 -9.04 -8.33 -9.26
N SER A 132 -8.59 -8.73 -8.09
CA SER A 132 -8.63 -7.90 -6.88
C SER A 132 -7.37 -7.04 -6.83
N VAL A 133 -7.51 -5.72 -6.65
CA VAL A 133 -6.41 -4.77 -6.74
C VAL A 133 -6.19 -4.07 -5.40
N LEU A 134 -4.97 -4.18 -4.89
CA LEU A 134 -4.51 -3.51 -3.68
C LEU A 134 -3.43 -2.48 -4.03
N SER A 135 -3.51 -1.32 -3.41
CA SER A 135 -2.54 -0.24 -3.58
C SER A 135 -2.04 0.28 -2.24
N GLY A 136 -0.81 0.77 -2.19
CA GLY A 136 -0.26 1.35 -0.98
C GLY A 136 0.90 2.29 -1.28
N HIS A 137 1.18 3.18 -0.34
CA HIS A 137 2.31 4.10 -0.47
C HIS A 137 3.65 3.36 -0.38
N ARG A 138 4.52 3.63 -1.34
CA ARG A 138 5.91 3.14 -1.37
C ARG A 138 6.71 3.53 -0.13
N ASP A 139 6.48 4.73 0.39
CA ASP A 139 7.29 5.29 1.47
C ASP A 139 6.82 4.83 2.86
N THR A 140 5.68 4.14 2.95
CA THR A 140 5.10 3.64 4.20
C THR A 140 4.88 2.13 4.16
N VAL A 141 3.65 1.68 3.90
CA VAL A 141 3.26 0.26 3.99
C VAL A 141 4.01 -0.64 3.02
N PHE A 142 4.40 -0.14 1.85
CA PHE A 142 5.09 -0.92 0.81
C PHE A 142 6.58 -0.56 0.62
N ARG A 143 7.21 0.00 1.66
CA ARG A 143 8.61 0.43 1.59
C ARG A 143 9.59 -0.68 1.17
N LYS A 144 9.32 -1.90 1.59
CA LYS A 144 10.15 -3.08 1.27
C LYS A 144 9.48 -4.01 0.24
N LEU A 145 8.42 -3.57 -0.44
CA LEU A 145 7.71 -4.44 -1.40
C LEU A 145 8.61 -4.89 -2.56
N GLY A 146 9.67 -4.16 -2.85
CA GLY A 146 10.68 -4.54 -3.85
C GLY A 146 11.44 -5.83 -3.53
N ASP A 147 11.45 -6.26 -2.27
CA ASP A 147 12.05 -7.53 -1.85
C ASP A 147 11.15 -8.73 -2.18
N VAL A 148 9.87 -8.50 -2.47
CA VAL A 148 8.88 -9.53 -2.82
C VAL A 148 8.89 -9.75 -4.33
N GLY A 149 9.04 -11.00 -4.75
CA GLY A 149 9.20 -11.36 -6.15
C GLY A 149 8.40 -12.59 -6.56
N LYS A 150 8.67 -13.09 -7.76
CA LYS A 150 8.05 -14.30 -8.31
C LYS A 150 8.34 -15.51 -7.40
N GLY A 151 7.27 -16.24 -7.05
CA GLY A 151 7.32 -17.42 -6.19
C GLY A 151 6.98 -17.13 -4.73
N ASP A 152 7.07 -15.87 -4.28
CA ASP A 152 6.69 -15.47 -2.92
C ASP A 152 5.16 -15.51 -2.75
N THR A 153 4.71 -15.62 -1.49
CA THR A 153 3.30 -15.69 -1.13
C THR A 153 2.79 -14.37 -0.55
N LEU A 154 1.53 -14.10 -0.82
CA LEU A 154 0.74 -13.02 -0.23
C LEU A 154 -0.51 -13.66 0.37
N VAL A 155 -0.87 -13.33 1.60
CA VAL A 155 -2.07 -13.86 2.24
C VAL A 155 -3.00 -12.70 2.56
N VAL A 156 -4.26 -12.82 2.15
CA VAL A 156 -5.29 -11.85 2.47
C VAL A 156 -6.31 -12.50 3.39
N LYS A 157 -6.47 -11.94 4.58
CA LYS A 157 -7.52 -12.34 5.55
C LYS A 157 -8.66 -11.35 5.50
N THR A 158 -9.87 -11.85 5.32
CA THR A 158 -11.11 -11.05 5.34
C THR A 158 -12.20 -11.75 6.14
N ALA A 159 -13.36 -11.12 6.26
CA ALA A 159 -14.53 -11.79 6.85
C ALA A 159 -15.01 -13.02 6.05
N ALA A 160 -14.63 -13.14 4.78
CA ALA A 160 -15.00 -14.27 3.91
C ALA A 160 -14.02 -15.46 3.99
N GLY A 161 -12.85 -15.27 4.63
CA GLY A 161 -11.85 -16.32 4.80
C GLY A 161 -10.42 -15.81 4.62
N GLU A 162 -9.49 -16.76 4.58
CA GLU A 162 -8.07 -16.55 4.32
C GLU A 162 -7.72 -17.03 2.91
N PHE A 163 -7.17 -16.12 2.10
CA PHE A 163 -6.84 -16.32 0.69
C PHE A 163 -5.34 -16.27 0.50
N THR A 164 -4.72 -17.39 0.15
CA THR A 164 -3.28 -17.44 -0.15
C THR A 164 -3.06 -17.30 -1.64
N TYR A 165 -2.24 -16.32 -2.03
CA TYR A 165 -1.85 -16.06 -3.41
C TYR A 165 -0.36 -16.29 -3.60
N LYS A 166 0.04 -16.82 -4.76
CA LYS A 166 1.44 -16.96 -5.16
C LYS A 166 1.78 -15.99 -6.27
N VAL A 167 2.80 -15.19 -6.05
CA VAL A 167 3.28 -14.21 -7.05
C VAL A 167 3.81 -14.95 -8.28
N ARG A 168 3.15 -14.77 -9.41
CA ARG A 168 3.58 -15.35 -10.70
C ARG A 168 4.39 -14.39 -11.55
N GLN A 169 4.19 -13.08 -11.38
CA GLN A 169 4.83 -12.06 -12.20
C GLN A 169 5.06 -10.78 -11.41
N VAL A 170 6.22 -10.17 -11.68
CA VAL A 170 6.56 -8.81 -11.27
C VAL A 170 6.64 -7.96 -12.54
N ARG A 171 6.08 -6.75 -12.50
CA ARG A 171 6.16 -5.77 -13.59
C ARG A 171 6.58 -4.41 -13.04
N ILE A 172 7.40 -3.70 -13.80
CA ILE A 172 7.60 -2.26 -13.65
C ILE A 172 6.97 -1.63 -14.89
N VAL A 173 6.04 -0.72 -14.68
CA VAL A 173 5.24 -0.13 -15.75
C VAL A 173 5.13 1.38 -15.56
N ASP A 174 4.84 2.10 -16.62
CA ASP A 174 4.50 3.53 -16.52
C ASP A 174 3.28 3.73 -15.59
N LYS A 175 3.22 4.86 -14.90
CA LYS A 175 2.12 5.20 -13.98
C LYS A 175 0.74 5.19 -14.66
N ASP A 176 0.70 5.42 -15.96
CA ASP A 176 -0.51 5.48 -16.78
C ASP A 176 -0.79 4.18 -17.58
N ASP A 177 -0.03 3.09 -17.30
CA ASP A 177 -0.24 1.78 -17.94
C ASP A 177 -1.61 1.20 -17.58
N ARG A 178 -2.49 1.11 -18.58
CA ARG A 178 -3.85 0.59 -18.46
C ARG A 178 -3.97 -0.93 -18.57
N THR A 179 -2.85 -1.64 -18.74
CA THR A 179 -2.85 -3.12 -18.87
C THR A 179 -2.74 -3.84 -17.54
N VAL A 180 -2.59 -3.11 -16.43
CA VAL A 180 -2.45 -3.66 -15.07
C VAL A 180 -3.83 -4.00 -14.46
N ILE A 181 -4.72 -3.00 -14.44
CA ILE A 181 -6.06 -3.13 -13.86
C ILE A 181 -7.03 -3.56 -14.96
N VAL A 182 -6.94 -4.83 -15.32
CA VAL A 182 -7.80 -5.45 -16.34
C VAL A 182 -8.42 -6.73 -15.80
N PRO A 183 -9.57 -7.19 -16.34
CA PRO A 183 -10.18 -8.45 -15.96
C PRO A 183 -9.24 -9.63 -16.11
N LYS A 184 -9.36 -10.61 -15.20
CA LYS A 184 -8.59 -11.85 -15.20
C LYS A 184 -9.53 -13.06 -15.21
N PRO A 185 -9.13 -14.18 -15.88
CA PRO A 185 -10.01 -15.35 -16.00
C PRO A 185 -10.16 -16.14 -14.69
N ARG A 186 -9.29 -15.88 -13.71
CA ARG A 186 -9.25 -16.57 -12.40
C ARG A 186 -9.08 -15.55 -11.28
N ALA A 187 -9.30 -15.97 -10.03
CA ALA A 187 -9.01 -15.17 -8.86
C ALA A 187 -7.54 -14.76 -8.83
N THR A 188 -7.29 -13.48 -9.00
CA THR A 188 -5.95 -12.88 -9.10
C THR A 188 -5.86 -11.71 -8.15
N LEU A 189 -4.74 -11.58 -7.46
CA LEU A 189 -4.40 -10.41 -6.65
C LEU A 189 -3.34 -9.60 -7.38
N THR A 190 -3.63 -8.32 -7.60
CA THR A 190 -2.67 -7.36 -8.11
C THR A 190 -2.32 -6.37 -6.99
N VAL A 191 -1.04 -6.29 -6.63
CA VAL A 191 -0.55 -5.30 -5.66
C VAL A 191 0.29 -4.26 -6.38
N SER A 192 -0.03 -2.98 -6.14
CA SER A 192 0.59 -1.84 -6.82
C SER A 192 1.17 -0.83 -5.84
N THR A 193 2.36 -0.31 -6.15
CA THR A 193 2.95 0.83 -5.46
C THR A 193 3.78 1.68 -6.41
N CYS A 194 4.15 2.87 -5.97
CA CYS A 194 5.05 3.76 -6.71
C CYS A 194 6.46 3.17 -6.87
N TYR A 195 7.11 3.44 -8.00
CA TYR A 195 8.49 3.02 -8.30
C TYR A 195 9.25 4.18 -8.97
N PRO A 196 10.59 4.33 -8.79
CA PRO A 196 11.52 3.51 -7.99
C PRO A 196 11.37 3.70 -6.46
N PHE A 197 11.80 2.69 -5.67
CA PHE A 197 11.68 2.71 -4.20
C PHE A 197 12.54 3.80 -3.53
N ASN A 198 13.64 4.21 -4.14
CA ASN A 198 14.56 5.23 -3.62
C ASN A 198 14.37 6.60 -4.30
N TYR A 199 13.20 6.86 -4.86
CA TYR A 199 12.92 8.10 -5.59
C TYR A 199 12.21 9.11 -4.69
N ILE A 200 12.67 10.39 -4.73
CA ILE A 200 12.02 11.49 -4.00
C ILE A 200 11.18 12.29 -4.98
N GLY A 201 9.87 12.40 -4.70
CA GLY A 201 8.91 13.12 -5.52
C GLY A 201 7.92 12.22 -6.26
N ALA A 202 7.22 12.78 -7.25
CA ALA A 202 6.22 12.09 -8.04
C ALA A 202 6.85 10.99 -8.91
N SER A 203 6.56 9.74 -8.59
CA SER A 203 7.15 8.58 -9.27
C SER A 203 6.56 8.36 -10.64
N PRO A 204 7.40 8.19 -11.68
CA PRO A 204 6.95 7.98 -13.06
C PRO A 204 6.38 6.58 -13.30
N GLU A 205 6.76 5.59 -12.47
CA GLU A 205 6.48 4.19 -12.68
C GLU A 205 5.75 3.55 -11.48
N ARG A 206 5.28 2.34 -11.70
CA ARG A 206 4.63 1.48 -10.69
C ARG A 206 5.32 0.13 -10.63
N TYR A 207 5.54 -0.35 -9.41
CA TYR A 207 5.92 -1.72 -9.11
C TYR A 207 4.66 -2.54 -8.89
N ILE A 208 4.48 -3.60 -9.69
CA ILE A 208 3.28 -4.41 -9.73
C ILE A 208 3.63 -5.86 -9.44
N LEU A 209 2.97 -6.43 -8.43
CA LEU A 209 2.95 -7.87 -8.20
C LEU A 209 1.62 -8.42 -8.72
N VAL A 210 1.68 -9.47 -9.52
CA VAL A 210 0.51 -10.23 -9.97
C VAL A 210 0.59 -11.62 -9.41
N ALA A 211 -0.39 -12.01 -8.58
CA ALA A 211 -0.40 -13.27 -7.87
C ALA A 211 -1.71 -14.03 -8.12
N ASP A 212 -1.61 -15.33 -8.34
CA ASP A 212 -2.76 -16.22 -8.53
C ASP A 212 -3.16 -16.86 -7.21
N LEU A 213 -4.46 -17.01 -6.96
CA LEU A 213 -5.00 -17.71 -5.80
C LEU A 213 -4.60 -19.18 -5.84
N ILE A 214 -4.03 -19.69 -4.74
CA ILE A 214 -3.58 -21.10 -4.63
C ILE A 214 -4.27 -21.84 -3.48
N SER A 215 -4.84 -21.13 -2.49
CA SER A 215 -5.53 -21.77 -1.36
C SER A 215 -6.56 -20.82 -0.74
N ILE A 216 -7.65 -21.41 -0.25
CA ILE A 216 -8.71 -20.75 0.54
C ILE A 216 -8.88 -21.55 1.83
N LYS A 217 -8.94 -20.84 2.97
CA LYS A 217 -9.23 -21.43 4.30
C LYS A 217 -10.38 -20.71 4.96
#